data_4f7e293eefea184c686f27725d131817
#
_entry.id   4f7e293eefea184c686f27725d131817
#
_cell.length_a   1.000
_cell.length_b   1.000
_cell.length_c   1.000
_cell.angle_alpha   90.00
_cell.angle_beta   90.00
_cell.angle_gamma   90.00
#
_symmetry.space_group_name_H-M   'P 1'
#
loop_
_entity.id
_entity.type
_entity.pdbx_description
1 polymer ?
#
loop_
_entity_poly.entity_id
_entity_poly.type
_entity_poly.pdbx_seq_one_letter_code
_entity_poly.pdbx_strand_id
1 'polypeptide(L)'
;MGTVSSLRLDSFIGGDVDVRVTNLVVGDKANISGSLTYDSFNTLDRSLNATLTSEPVRNDPVVSLPEGNRFGFLVPSLMGLFSILCWYLISRKTLNSVVDKALAKSPKPVLIGFAVLFFAPVAALILILSMIGSLIGFIILFAYLLILLLALVAMPAILGQMLMLAFTKNDRRVTLLSLVIGVLVIAILSQLPLLGAVFMFVLALIGIGALVVAVYSLKSQPNQI
;
A
#
# COMPACT_ATOMS: atom_id res chain seq x y z
N MET A 1 4.81 5.87 26.09
CA MET A 1 5.82 6.91 25.82
C MET A 1 5.17 7.94 24.92
N GLY A 2 5.00 9.17 25.38
CA GLY A 2 4.42 10.28 24.58
C GLY A 2 5.55 11.17 24.09
N THR A 3 5.57 11.48 22.81
CA THR A 3 6.48 12.48 22.23
C THR A 3 5.85 13.86 22.43
N VAL A 4 6.49 14.73 23.20
CA VAL A 4 6.04 16.10 23.40
C VAL A 4 6.74 17.00 22.38
N SER A 5 5.99 17.82 21.65
CA SER A 5 6.56 18.66 20.59
C SER A 5 7.47 19.76 21.13
N SER A 6 7.17 20.30 22.31
CA SER A 6 8.01 21.29 23.00
C SER A 6 7.90 21.12 24.52
N LEU A 7 9.03 21.14 25.18
CA LEU A 7 9.12 21.08 26.64
C LEU A 7 9.89 22.32 27.15
N ARG A 8 9.34 23.01 28.13
CA ARG A 8 10.02 24.09 28.85
C ARG A 8 10.27 23.69 30.31
N LEU A 9 11.52 23.72 30.70
CA LEU A 9 11.95 23.46 32.06
C LEU A 9 12.22 24.84 32.77
N ASP A 10 11.47 25.11 33.82
CA ASP A 10 11.52 26.42 34.52
C ASP A 10 11.45 26.22 36.04
N SER A 11 11.98 25.12 36.55
CA SER A 11 11.92 24.72 37.95
C SER A 11 13.21 24.11 38.45
N PHE A 12 13.33 23.95 39.78
CA PHE A 12 14.41 23.18 40.39
C PHE A 12 14.19 21.68 40.21
N ILE A 13 15.23 21.00 39.71
CA ILE A 13 15.25 19.56 39.53
C ILE A 13 16.51 18.99 40.17
N GLY A 14 16.33 18.21 41.25
CA GLY A 14 17.42 17.66 42.06
C GLY A 14 18.08 16.40 41.53
N GLY A 15 17.62 15.87 40.38
CA GLY A 15 18.12 14.63 39.79
C GLY A 15 18.43 14.77 38.30
N ASP A 16 18.76 13.63 37.69
CA ASP A 16 19.03 13.55 36.27
C ASP A 16 17.74 13.73 35.43
N VAL A 17 17.87 14.42 34.32
CA VAL A 17 16.79 14.69 33.38
C VAL A 17 17.11 14.01 32.05
N ASP A 18 16.26 13.06 31.64
CA ASP A 18 16.34 12.41 30.34
C ASP A 18 15.02 12.64 29.61
N VAL A 19 15.08 13.39 28.51
CA VAL A 19 13.87 13.80 27.78
C VAL A 19 14.04 13.66 26.28
N ARG A 20 12.95 13.22 25.63
CA ARG A 20 12.86 13.14 24.18
C ARG A 20 11.80 14.11 23.66
N VAL A 21 12.24 15.20 23.02
CA VAL A 21 11.38 16.30 22.58
C VAL A 21 11.86 16.87 21.25
N THR A 22 10.97 17.54 20.52
CA THR A 22 11.36 18.24 19.29
C THR A 22 12.10 19.53 19.61
N ASN A 23 11.65 20.27 20.63
CA ASN A 23 12.27 21.50 21.10
C ASN A 23 12.38 21.47 22.63
N LEU A 24 13.58 21.67 23.15
CA LEU A 24 13.82 21.83 24.58
C LEU A 24 14.23 23.30 24.90
N VAL A 25 13.47 23.90 25.80
CA VAL A 25 13.75 25.26 26.29
C VAL A 25 14.06 25.18 27.78
N VAL A 26 15.22 25.65 28.17
CA VAL A 26 15.62 25.74 29.58
C VAL A 26 15.47 27.22 30.00
N GLY A 27 14.44 27.50 30.80
CA GLY A 27 14.07 28.86 31.19
C GLY A 27 14.94 29.45 32.31
N ASP A 28 14.69 30.71 32.65
CA ASP A 28 15.50 31.49 33.58
C ASP A 28 15.55 30.97 35.03
N LYS A 29 14.51 30.24 35.45
CA LYS A 29 14.39 29.68 36.80
C LYS A 29 14.82 28.22 36.89
N ALA A 30 15.30 27.67 35.79
CA ALA A 30 15.75 26.27 35.76
C ALA A 30 17.05 26.13 36.55
N ASN A 31 17.04 25.20 37.52
CA ASN A 31 18.22 24.79 38.25
C ASN A 31 18.24 23.26 38.29
N ILE A 32 19.14 22.67 37.50
CA ILE A 32 19.26 21.21 37.36
C ILE A 32 20.57 20.78 38.04
N SER A 33 20.45 20.03 39.13
CA SER A 33 21.60 19.54 39.89
C SER A 33 22.22 18.27 39.34
N GLY A 34 21.46 17.52 38.54
CA GLY A 34 21.93 16.30 37.88
C GLY A 34 22.39 16.55 36.44
N SER A 35 22.55 15.44 35.70
CA SER A 35 22.84 15.46 34.25
C SER A 35 21.59 15.76 33.45
N LEU A 36 21.73 16.57 32.41
CA LEU A 36 20.67 16.80 31.42
C LEU A 36 21.04 16.10 30.11
N THR A 37 20.34 15.03 29.83
CA THR A 37 20.44 14.30 28.55
C THR A 37 19.17 14.55 27.75
N TYR A 38 19.30 14.93 26.49
CA TYR A 38 18.12 15.21 25.66
C TYR A 38 18.30 14.70 24.23
N ASP A 39 17.23 14.08 23.71
CA ASP A 39 17.09 13.68 22.31
C ASP A 39 16.27 14.76 21.59
N SER A 40 16.91 15.56 20.75
CA SER A 40 16.22 16.62 20.00
C SER A 40 16.85 16.86 18.63
N PHE A 41 16.01 17.13 17.61
CA PHE A 41 16.48 17.57 16.28
C PHE A 41 17.04 18.99 16.31
N ASN A 42 16.55 19.82 17.25
CA ASN A 42 16.95 21.22 17.37
C ASN A 42 17.97 21.40 18.50
N THR A 43 18.77 22.45 18.39
CA THR A 43 19.68 22.84 19.44
C THR A 43 18.90 23.29 20.67
N LEU A 44 19.49 23.03 21.86
CA LEU A 44 18.95 23.47 23.12
C LEU A 44 18.85 25.03 23.18
N ASP A 45 17.66 25.53 23.43
CA ASP A 45 17.47 26.95 23.74
C ASP A 45 17.62 27.14 25.26
N ARG A 46 18.78 27.68 25.66
CA ARG A 46 19.13 27.89 27.07
C ARG A 46 19.12 29.36 27.40
N SER A 47 18.39 29.72 28.44
CA SER A 47 18.49 31.04 29.04
C SER A 47 19.82 31.28 29.75
N LEU A 48 20.33 32.51 29.69
CA LEU A 48 21.60 32.92 30.34
C LEU A 48 21.57 32.78 31.88
N ASN A 49 20.39 32.80 32.49
CA ASN A 49 20.22 32.69 33.93
C ASN A 49 20.01 31.25 34.43
N ALA A 50 19.91 30.27 33.51
CA ALA A 50 19.71 28.89 33.91
C ALA A 50 21.00 28.29 34.52
N THR A 51 20.87 27.65 35.68
CA THR A 51 21.98 26.98 36.37
C THR A 51 21.95 25.50 36.06
N LEU A 52 22.97 25.02 35.39
CA LEU A 52 23.18 23.60 35.12
C LEU A 52 24.46 23.15 35.78
N THR A 53 24.42 22.07 36.55
CA THR A 53 25.60 21.52 37.23
C THR A 53 26.54 20.78 36.29
N SER A 54 25.99 20.17 35.24
CA SER A 54 26.73 19.47 34.18
C SER A 54 26.39 20.04 32.80
N GLU A 55 27.32 19.87 31.87
CA GLU A 55 27.09 20.25 30.48
C GLU A 55 26.00 19.35 29.87
N PRO A 56 24.98 19.93 29.20
CA PRO A 56 23.89 19.13 28.62
C PRO A 56 24.39 18.24 27.49
N VAL A 57 24.11 16.95 27.60
CA VAL A 57 24.48 15.96 26.60
C VAL A 57 23.33 15.82 25.60
N ARG A 58 23.61 16.17 24.37
CA ARG A 58 22.69 15.92 23.26
C ARG A 58 22.93 14.53 22.68
N ASN A 59 21.93 13.69 22.74
CA ASN A 59 21.92 12.50 21.90
C ASN A 59 21.28 12.86 20.57
N ASP A 60 21.98 12.60 19.46
CA ASP A 60 21.34 12.71 18.16
C ASP A 60 20.17 11.72 18.14
N PRO A 61 18.95 12.20 17.87
CA PRO A 61 17.81 11.31 17.80
C PRO A 61 18.14 10.25 16.75
N VAL A 62 18.34 9.03 17.20
CA VAL A 62 18.41 7.89 16.28
C VAL A 62 17.07 7.91 15.57
N VAL A 63 17.06 8.39 14.33
CA VAL A 63 15.95 8.12 13.43
C VAL A 63 15.93 6.61 13.30
N SER A 64 15.25 5.97 14.24
CA SER A 64 14.87 4.58 14.05
C SER A 64 13.93 4.62 12.85
N LEU A 65 14.53 4.51 11.67
CA LEU A 65 13.77 4.04 10.51
C LEU A 65 12.98 2.87 11.06
N PRO A 66 11.66 2.84 10.91
CA PRO A 66 10.90 1.70 11.38
C PRO A 66 11.66 0.49 10.86
N GLU A 67 12.15 -0.38 11.75
CA GLU A 67 12.75 -1.64 11.34
C GLU A 67 11.69 -2.31 10.51
N GLY A 68 11.77 -2.04 9.20
CA GLY A 68 10.85 -2.61 8.26
C GLY A 68 11.04 -4.10 8.47
N ASN A 69 10.06 -4.72 9.09
CA ASN A 69 10.04 -6.14 9.31
C ASN A 69 10.49 -6.78 7.99
N ARG A 70 11.80 -7.17 7.93
CA ARG A 70 12.42 -7.64 6.67
C ARG A 70 11.62 -8.78 6.05
N PHE A 71 10.81 -9.43 6.88
CA PHE A 71 9.87 -10.47 6.48
C PHE A 71 8.42 -10.00 6.36
N GLY A 72 8.12 -8.71 6.58
CA GLY A 72 6.77 -8.17 6.51
C GLY A 72 6.09 -8.35 5.14
N PHE A 73 6.89 -8.55 4.08
CA PHE A 73 6.38 -8.85 2.76
C PHE A 73 5.94 -10.32 2.59
N LEU A 74 6.41 -11.24 3.45
CA LEU A 74 6.10 -12.68 3.31
C LEU A 74 4.61 -12.96 3.56
N VAL A 75 4.03 -12.34 4.58
CA VAL A 75 2.61 -12.55 4.92
C VAL A 75 1.69 -12.12 3.78
N PRO A 76 1.74 -10.88 3.25
CA PRO A 76 0.90 -10.48 2.12
C PRO A 76 1.20 -11.29 0.86
N SER A 77 2.45 -11.69 0.63
CA SER A 77 2.81 -12.52 -0.52
C SER A 77 2.19 -13.92 -0.43
N LEU A 78 2.21 -14.52 0.76
CA LEU A 78 1.61 -15.84 1.00
C LEU A 78 0.08 -15.77 0.88
N MET A 79 -0.55 -14.71 1.41
CA MET A 79 -1.98 -14.47 1.24
C MET A 79 -2.36 -14.27 -0.25
N GLY A 80 -1.55 -13.52 -0.99
CA GLY A 80 -1.74 -13.33 -2.43
C GLY A 80 -1.63 -14.64 -3.20
N LEU A 81 -0.63 -15.47 -2.88
CA LEU A 81 -0.45 -16.78 -3.49
C LEU A 81 -1.62 -17.71 -3.17
N PHE A 82 -2.08 -17.73 -1.94
CA PHE A 82 -3.25 -18.52 -1.57
C PHE A 82 -4.52 -18.08 -2.30
N SER A 83 -4.78 -16.77 -2.36
CA SER A 83 -5.94 -16.20 -3.04
C SER A 83 -5.96 -16.52 -4.53
N ILE A 84 -4.83 -16.36 -5.23
CA ILE A 84 -4.75 -16.66 -6.66
C ILE A 84 -4.82 -18.17 -6.94
N LEU A 85 -4.26 -18.98 -6.04
CA LEU A 85 -4.35 -20.43 -6.14
C LEU A 85 -5.80 -20.90 -5.97
N CYS A 86 -6.53 -20.36 -5.02
CA CYS A 86 -7.96 -20.61 -4.84
C CYS A 86 -8.73 -20.25 -6.11
N TRP A 87 -8.50 -19.08 -6.69
CA TRP A 87 -9.15 -18.70 -7.95
C TRP A 87 -8.78 -19.64 -9.10
N TYR A 88 -7.52 -20.01 -9.23
CA TYR A 88 -7.06 -20.96 -10.24
C TYR A 88 -7.75 -22.32 -10.13
N LEU A 89 -7.93 -22.82 -8.90
CA LEU A 89 -8.62 -24.10 -8.66
C LEU A 89 -10.12 -24.02 -8.94
N ILE A 90 -10.77 -22.93 -8.57
CA ILE A 90 -12.22 -22.75 -8.73
C ILE A 90 -12.59 -22.48 -10.19
N SER A 91 -11.84 -21.64 -10.89
CA SER A 91 -12.22 -21.22 -12.25
C SER A 91 -11.02 -20.88 -13.14
N ARG A 92 -10.33 -21.92 -13.60
CA ARG A 92 -9.22 -21.79 -14.58
C ARG A 92 -9.65 -21.08 -15.86
N LYS A 93 -10.87 -21.33 -16.33
CA LYS A 93 -11.41 -20.73 -17.57
C LYS A 93 -11.52 -19.20 -17.44
N THR A 94 -12.07 -18.73 -16.32
CA THR A 94 -12.22 -17.30 -16.07
C THR A 94 -10.87 -16.63 -15.90
N LEU A 95 -9.95 -17.21 -15.12
CA LEU A 95 -8.61 -16.67 -14.93
C LEU A 95 -7.84 -16.56 -16.24
N ASN A 96 -7.84 -17.62 -17.07
CA ASN A 96 -7.22 -17.60 -18.40
C ASN A 96 -7.83 -16.51 -19.28
N SER A 97 -9.17 -16.37 -19.28
CA SER A 97 -9.84 -15.33 -20.06
C SER A 97 -9.42 -13.92 -19.62
N VAL A 98 -9.29 -13.67 -18.31
CA VAL A 98 -8.83 -12.39 -17.79
C VAL A 98 -7.39 -12.10 -18.22
N VAL A 99 -6.49 -13.09 -18.07
CA VAL A 99 -5.08 -12.95 -18.45
C VAL A 99 -4.95 -12.75 -19.97
N ASP A 100 -5.68 -13.49 -20.79
CA ASP A 100 -5.67 -13.33 -22.26
C ASP A 100 -6.13 -11.92 -22.68
N LYS A 101 -7.16 -11.38 -22.02
CA LYS A 101 -7.62 -10.01 -22.28
C LYS A 101 -6.64 -8.96 -21.79
N ALA A 102 -5.97 -9.20 -20.65
CA ALA A 102 -4.94 -8.32 -20.11
C ALA A 102 -3.70 -8.25 -21.05
N LEU A 103 -3.31 -9.40 -21.62
CA LEU A 103 -2.15 -9.52 -22.51
C LEU A 103 -2.47 -9.26 -24.00
N ALA A 104 -3.72 -8.95 -24.32
CA ALA A 104 -4.10 -8.56 -25.66
C ALA A 104 -3.36 -7.26 -26.05
N LYS A 105 -2.85 -7.21 -27.29
CA LYS A 105 -2.16 -6.01 -27.84
C LYS A 105 -3.09 -4.79 -28.02
N SER A 106 -4.24 -4.77 -27.38
CA SER A 106 -5.24 -3.72 -27.49
C SER A 106 -5.19 -2.80 -26.27
N PRO A 107 -5.26 -1.49 -26.41
CA PRO A 107 -5.33 -0.54 -25.29
C PRO A 107 -6.68 -0.57 -24.58
N LYS A 108 -7.67 -1.30 -25.12
CA LYS A 108 -9.04 -1.35 -24.58
C LYS A 108 -9.11 -1.71 -23.09
N PRO A 109 -8.40 -2.75 -22.56
CA PRO A 109 -8.45 -3.05 -21.14
C PRO A 109 -7.97 -1.90 -20.26
N VAL A 110 -6.91 -1.20 -20.66
CA VAL A 110 -6.38 -0.06 -19.89
C VAL A 110 -7.38 1.09 -19.84
N LEU A 111 -7.97 1.45 -20.99
CA LEU A 111 -8.97 2.53 -21.08
C LEU A 111 -10.24 2.19 -20.29
N ILE A 112 -10.72 0.95 -20.38
CA ILE A 112 -11.89 0.50 -19.63
C ILE A 112 -11.57 0.47 -18.13
N GLY A 113 -10.39 -0.01 -17.75
CA GLY A 113 -9.94 -0.01 -16.35
C GLY A 113 -9.87 1.40 -15.77
N PHE A 114 -9.33 2.34 -16.52
CA PHE A 114 -9.29 3.76 -16.14
C PHE A 114 -10.71 4.33 -16.00
N ALA A 115 -11.57 4.10 -16.99
CA ALA A 115 -12.95 4.57 -16.94
C ALA A 115 -13.69 4.00 -15.72
N VAL A 116 -13.60 2.69 -15.48
CA VAL A 116 -14.25 2.05 -14.32
C VAL A 116 -13.69 2.58 -13.01
N LEU A 117 -12.37 2.75 -12.90
CA LEU A 117 -11.74 3.23 -11.68
C LEU A 117 -12.23 4.64 -11.28
N PHE A 118 -12.42 5.54 -12.25
CA PHE A 118 -12.80 6.92 -11.97
C PHE A 118 -14.32 7.14 -12.00
N PHE A 119 -15.01 6.59 -12.98
CA PHE A 119 -16.44 6.88 -13.17
C PHE A 119 -17.36 6.02 -12.31
N ALA A 120 -16.99 4.76 -12.01
CA ALA A 120 -17.87 3.89 -11.23
C ALA A 120 -18.11 4.41 -9.80
N PRO A 121 -17.09 4.84 -9.02
CA PRO A 121 -17.36 5.39 -7.68
C PRO A 121 -18.15 6.70 -7.72
N VAL A 122 -17.89 7.56 -8.70
CA VAL A 122 -18.63 8.82 -8.85
C VAL A 122 -20.10 8.56 -9.17
N ALA A 123 -20.37 7.66 -10.10
CA ALA A 123 -21.73 7.27 -10.46
C ALA A 123 -22.46 6.62 -9.27
N ALA A 124 -21.78 5.74 -8.53
CA ALA A 124 -22.34 5.13 -7.33
C ALA A 124 -22.69 6.18 -6.27
N LEU A 125 -21.80 7.15 -6.01
CA LEU A 125 -22.05 8.24 -5.06
C LEU A 125 -23.24 9.11 -5.44
N ILE A 126 -23.35 9.50 -6.72
CA ILE A 126 -24.48 10.29 -7.21
C ILE A 126 -25.80 9.53 -7.00
N LEU A 127 -25.81 8.22 -7.27
CA LEU A 127 -27.01 7.41 -7.06
C LEU A 127 -27.33 7.21 -5.58
N ILE A 128 -26.31 7.06 -4.71
CA ILE A 128 -26.53 6.96 -3.26
C ILE A 128 -27.15 8.24 -2.68
N LEU A 129 -26.73 9.40 -3.18
CA LEU A 129 -27.30 10.70 -2.77
C LEU A 129 -28.72 10.88 -3.27
N SER A 130 -29.15 10.14 -4.29
CA SER A 130 -30.53 10.15 -4.77
C SER A 130 -31.41 9.27 -3.89
N MET A 131 -32.52 9.80 -3.39
CA MET A 131 -33.45 9.10 -2.50
C MET A 131 -33.99 7.80 -3.12
N ILE A 132 -34.24 7.79 -4.44
CA ILE A 132 -34.73 6.62 -5.19
C ILE A 132 -33.58 5.70 -5.63
N GLY A 133 -32.41 6.27 -5.92
CA GLY A 133 -31.26 5.55 -6.47
C GLY A 133 -30.35 4.93 -5.41
N SER A 134 -30.56 5.19 -4.12
CA SER A 134 -29.63 4.79 -3.06
C SER A 134 -29.36 3.28 -3.05
N LEU A 135 -30.38 2.44 -3.16
CA LEU A 135 -30.23 0.99 -3.20
C LEU A 135 -29.38 0.54 -4.41
N ILE A 136 -29.64 1.11 -5.59
CA ILE A 136 -28.90 0.82 -6.82
C ILE A 136 -27.45 1.29 -6.69
N GLY A 137 -27.24 2.47 -6.09
CA GLY A 137 -25.92 3.03 -5.83
C GLY A 137 -25.07 2.13 -4.92
N PHE A 138 -25.66 1.56 -3.87
CA PHE A 138 -24.97 0.58 -3.01
C PHE A 138 -24.62 -0.71 -3.76
N ILE A 139 -25.52 -1.22 -4.60
CA ILE A 139 -25.24 -2.41 -5.42
C ILE A 139 -24.05 -2.14 -6.36
N ILE A 140 -24.04 -0.98 -7.05
CA ILE A 140 -22.95 -0.60 -7.94
C ILE A 140 -21.64 -0.44 -7.17
N LEU A 141 -21.67 0.21 -6.00
CA LEU A 141 -20.49 0.36 -5.16
C LEU A 141 -19.94 -0.98 -4.70
N PHE A 142 -20.81 -1.90 -4.28
CA PHE A 142 -20.40 -3.23 -3.87
C PHE A 142 -19.81 -4.03 -5.03
N ALA A 143 -20.46 -3.98 -6.22
CA ALA A 143 -19.94 -4.62 -7.42
C ALA A 143 -18.57 -4.03 -7.83
N TYR A 144 -18.39 -2.72 -7.71
CA TYR A 144 -17.12 -2.05 -7.95
C TYR A 144 -16.02 -2.53 -7.00
N LEU A 145 -16.31 -2.62 -5.70
CA LEU A 145 -15.36 -3.14 -4.71
C LEU A 145 -14.98 -4.60 -5.01
N LEU A 146 -15.94 -5.40 -5.42
CA LEU A 146 -15.69 -6.80 -5.80
C LEU A 146 -14.77 -6.88 -7.04
N ILE A 147 -14.99 -6.06 -8.05
CA ILE A 147 -14.13 -5.99 -9.25
C ILE A 147 -12.71 -5.54 -8.86
N LEU A 148 -12.57 -4.55 -7.97
CA LEU A 148 -11.29 -4.10 -7.44
C LEU A 148 -10.54 -5.25 -6.75
N LEU A 149 -11.22 -5.96 -5.86
CA LEU A 149 -10.63 -7.09 -5.12
C LEU A 149 -10.19 -8.21 -6.07
N LEU A 150 -11.03 -8.59 -7.02
CA LEU A 150 -10.70 -9.59 -8.02
C LEU A 150 -9.54 -9.15 -8.94
N ALA A 151 -9.49 -7.87 -9.31
CA ALA A 151 -8.39 -7.32 -10.10
C ALA A 151 -7.06 -7.45 -9.35
N LEU A 152 -7.07 -7.14 -8.04
CA LEU A 152 -5.90 -7.24 -7.17
C LEU A 152 -5.39 -8.68 -7.09
N VAL A 153 -6.31 -9.65 -6.97
CA VAL A 153 -5.97 -11.08 -6.99
C VAL A 153 -5.48 -11.54 -8.36
N ALA A 154 -5.94 -10.94 -9.46
CA ALA A 154 -5.50 -11.29 -10.82
C ALA A 154 -4.09 -10.78 -11.19
N MET A 155 -3.59 -9.73 -10.50
CA MET A 155 -2.29 -9.12 -10.83
C MET A 155 -1.13 -10.11 -10.91
N PRO A 156 -0.93 -11.03 -9.94
CA PRO A 156 0.14 -12.01 -10.02
C PRO A 156 0.05 -12.91 -11.25
N ALA A 157 -1.18 -13.29 -11.64
CA ALA A 157 -1.37 -14.13 -12.82
C ALA A 157 -1.01 -13.38 -14.11
N ILE A 158 -1.43 -12.12 -14.22
CA ILE A 158 -1.14 -11.27 -15.39
C ILE A 158 0.38 -11.07 -15.52
N LEU A 159 1.03 -10.68 -14.42
CA LEU A 159 2.47 -10.42 -14.41
C LEU A 159 3.29 -11.67 -14.63
N GLY A 160 2.94 -12.76 -13.95
CA GLY A 160 3.63 -14.04 -14.11
C GLY A 160 3.51 -14.59 -15.53
N GLN A 161 2.35 -14.49 -16.15
CA GLN A 161 2.16 -14.93 -17.53
C GLN A 161 2.87 -14.00 -18.53
N MET A 162 2.90 -12.70 -18.26
CA MET A 162 3.66 -11.74 -19.08
C MET A 162 5.15 -12.08 -19.10
N LEU A 163 5.72 -12.43 -17.95
CA LEU A 163 7.12 -12.86 -17.84
C LEU A 163 7.36 -14.19 -18.53
N MET A 164 6.49 -15.17 -18.31
CA MET A 164 6.61 -16.47 -18.97
C MET A 164 6.60 -16.34 -20.49
N LEU A 165 5.73 -15.48 -21.05
CA LEU A 165 5.70 -15.22 -22.50
C LEU A 165 6.95 -14.50 -23.02
N ALA A 166 7.60 -13.69 -22.16
CA ALA A 166 8.85 -13.02 -22.52
C ALA A 166 10.04 -14.00 -22.61
N PHE A 167 10.07 -15.01 -21.73
CA PHE A 167 11.18 -15.96 -21.64
C PHE A 167 10.92 -17.27 -22.41
N THR A 168 9.65 -17.70 -22.46
CA THR A 168 9.29 -18.98 -23.06
C THR A 168 8.21 -18.72 -24.12
N LYS A 169 8.54 -18.78 -25.39
CA LYS A 169 7.61 -18.54 -26.51
C LYS A 169 6.42 -19.51 -26.59
N ASN A 170 6.20 -20.30 -25.57
CA ASN A 170 5.23 -21.39 -25.55
C ASN A 170 4.06 -21.04 -24.63
N ASP A 171 2.88 -21.44 -25.01
CA ASP A 171 1.58 -21.47 -24.32
C ASP A 171 1.11 -20.21 -23.53
N ARG A 172 0.00 -19.63 -24.01
CA ARG A 172 -0.73 -18.53 -23.32
C ARG A 172 -1.55 -19.01 -22.12
N ARG A 173 -1.44 -20.27 -21.72
CA ARG A 173 -2.21 -20.80 -20.59
C ARG A 173 -1.52 -20.50 -19.27
N VAL A 174 -2.30 -19.99 -18.32
CA VAL A 174 -1.81 -19.77 -16.96
C VAL A 174 -1.42 -21.11 -16.34
N THR A 175 -0.16 -21.19 -15.91
CA THR A 175 0.43 -22.36 -15.26
C THR A 175 0.67 -22.04 -13.78
N LEU A 176 0.70 -23.05 -12.91
CA LEU A 176 1.06 -22.86 -11.50
C LEU A 176 2.41 -22.15 -11.34
N LEU A 177 3.37 -22.48 -12.21
CA LEU A 177 4.67 -21.85 -12.22
C LEU A 177 4.58 -20.33 -12.51
N SER A 178 3.74 -19.92 -13.47
CA SER A 178 3.53 -18.50 -13.77
C SER A 178 2.91 -17.75 -12.58
N LEU A 179 2.01 -18.39 -11.82
CA LEU A 179 1.42 -17.76 -10.63
C LEU A 179 2.46 -17.53 -9.54
N VAL A 180 3.31 -18.53 -9.27
CA VAL A 180 4.39 -18.41 -8.28
C VAL A 180 5.38 -17.30 -8.68
N ILE A 181 5.80 -17.28 -9.93
CA ILE A 181 6.70 -16.26 -10.47
C ILE A 181 6.05 -14.86 -10.31
N GLY A 182 4.77 -14.72 -10.66
CA GLY A 182 4.06 -13.45 -10.54
C GLY A 182 3.99 -12.93 -9.12
N VAL A 183 3.67 -13.79 -8.14
CA VAL A 183 3.67 -13.41 -6.72
C VAL A 183 5.07 -12.99 -6.25
N LEU A 184 6.10 -13.74 -6.65
CA LEU A 184 7.49 -13.45 -6.26
C LEU A 184 7.95 -12.10 -6.81
N VAL A 185 7.62 -11.80 -8.06
CA VAL A 185 7.97 -10.52 -8.68
C VAL A 185 7.20 -9.36 -8.04
N ILE A 186 5.92 -9.54 -7.72
CA ILE A 186 5.15 -8.53 -6.98
C ILE A 186 5.77 -8.28 -5.60
N ALA A 187 6.19 -9.33 -4.90
CA ALA A 187 6.85 -9.22 -3.60
C ALA A 187 8.16 -8.43 -3.67
N ILE A 188 8.97 -8.64 -4.72
CA ILE A 188 10.19 -7.87 -4.95
C ILE A 188 9.86 -6.43 -5.31
N LEU A 189 8.89 -6.22 -6.18
CA LEU A 189 8.50 -4.89 -6.66
C LEU A 189 7.90 -4.03 -5.55
N SER A 190 7.20 -4.65 -4.59
CA SER A 190 6.66 -3.96 -3.41
C SER A 190 7.72 -3.37 -2.48
N GLN A 191 8.99 -3.80 -2.60
CA GLN A 191 10.11 -3.23 -1.86
C GLN A 191 10.57 -1.87 -2.44
N LEU A 192 10.16 -1.56 -3.67
CA LEU A 192 10.48 -0.28 -4.33
C LEU A 192 9.31 0.70 -4.14
N PRO A 193 9.41 1.68 -3.21
CA PRO A 193 8.24 2.44 -2.79
C PRO A 193 7.60 3.25 -3.93
N LEU A 194 8.37 3.94 -4.75
CA LEU A 194 7.84 4.78 -5.81
C LEU A 194 7.60 4.00 -7.11
N LEU A 195 8.62 3.28 -7.59
CA LEU A 195 8.53 2.50 -8.83
C LEU A 195 7.51 1.35 -8.70
N GLY A 196 7.51 0.67 -7.54
CA GLY A 196 6.55 -0.39 -7.26
C GLY A 196 5.12 0.12 -7.26
N ALA A 197 4.85 1.27 -6.63
CA ALA A 197 3.52 1.86 -6.58
C ALA A 197 2.98 2.21 -7.98
N VAL A 198 3.78 2.86 -8.82
CA VAL A 198 3.38 3.20 -10.20
C VAL A 198 3.12 1.95 -11.02
N PHE A 199 3.98 0.95 -10.92
CA PHE A 199 3.82 -0.30 -11.66
C PHE A 199 2.58 -1.07 -11.20
N MET A 200 2.35 -1.17 -9.89
CA MET A 200 1.15 -1.79 -9.31
C MET A 200 -0.12 -1.07 -9.75
N PHE A 201 -0.10 0.26 -9.81
CA PHE A 201 -1.23 1.06 -10.29
C PHE A 201 -1.58 0.75 -11.75
N VAL A 202 -0.57 0.72 -12.62
CA VAL A 202 -0.77 0.36 -14.05
C VAL A 202 -1.30 -1.08 -14.17
N LEU A 203 -0.76 -2.00 -13.40
CA LEU A 203 -1.19 -3.39 -13.39
C LEU A 203 -2.64 -3.53 -12.89
N ALA A 204 -3.03 -2.72 -11.89
CA ALA A 204 -4.40 -2.64 -11.41
C ALA A 204 -5.37 -2.19 -12.50
N LEU A 205 -5.01 -1.13 -13.23
CA LEU A 205 -5.82 -0.63 -14.35
C LEU A 205 -6.04 -1.72 -15.42
N ILE A 206 -4.96 -2.43 -15.78
CA ILE A 206 -5.04 -3.54 -16.74
C ILE A 206 -5.94 -4.64 -16.18
N GLY A 207 -5.78 -5.01 -14.91
CA GLY A 207 -6.54 -6.06 -14.24
C GLY A 207 -8.04 -5.76 -14.19
N ILE A 208 -8.41 -4.53 -13.76
CA ILE A 208 -9.81 -4.07 -13.72
C ILE A 208 -10.44 -4.14 -15.13
N GLY A 209 -9.76 -3.57 -16.11
CA GLY A 209 -10.27 -3.55 -17.48
C GLY A 209 -10.35 -4.94 -18.10
N ALA A 210 -9.36 -5.79 -17.87
CA ALA A 210 -9.36 -7.17 -18.35
C ALA A 210 -10.52 -7.98 -17.75
N LEU A 211 -10.78 -7.80 -16.45
CA LEU A 211 -11.93 -8.43 -15.78
C LEU A 211 -13.26 -8.01 -16.40
N VAL A 212 -13.47 -6.71 -16.56
CA VAL A 212 -14.72 -6.19 -17.15
C VAL A 212 -14.92 -6.72 -18.57
N VAL A 213 -13.86 -6.70 -19.39
CA VAL A 213 -13.91 -7.24 -20.78
C VAL A 213 -14.14 -8.75 -20.78
N ALA A 214 -13.51 -9.48 -19.85
CA ALA A 214 -13.69 -10.93 -19.75
C ALA A 214 -15.12 -11.29 -19.36
N VAL A 215 -15.69 -10.64 -18.36
CA VAL A 215 -17.09 -10.84 -17.92
C VAL A 215 -18.06 -10.53 -19.06
N TYR A 216 -17.83 -9.41 -19.76
CA TYR A 216 -18.68 -9.05 -20.90
C TYR A 216 -18.59 -10.07 -22.04
N SER A 217 -17.38 -10.57 -22.35
CA SER A 217 -17.19 -11.58 -23.41
C SER A 217 -17.81 -12.94 -23.05
N LEU A 218 -17.79 -13.34 -21.78
CA LEU A 218 -18.45 -14.57 -21.30
C LEU A 218 -19.98 -14.46 -21.42
N LYS A 219 -20.55 -13.29 -21.16
CA LYS A 219 -21.99 -13.06 -21.31
C LYS A 219 -22.44 -13.00 -22.78
N SER A 220 -21.55 -12.58 -23.67
CA SER A 220 -21.85 -12.45 -25.12
C SER A 220 -21.75 -13.77 -25.91
N GLN A 221 -21.35 -14.86 -25.29
CA GLN A 221 -21.38 -16.20 -25.84
C GLN A 221 -22.33 -17.11 -25.03
N PRO A 222 -23.67 -16.91 -25.11
CA PRO A 222 -24.60 -17.92 -24.62
C PRO A 222 -24.66 -19.02 -25.66
N ASN A 223 -24.29 -20.23 -25.26
CA ASN A 223 -24.44 -21.49 -26.04
C ASN A 223 -23.40 -21.74 -27.14
N GLN A 224 -22.25 -22.29 -26.76
CA GLN A 224 -21.67 -23.42 -27.49
C GLN A 224 -21.48 -24.54 -26.47
N ILE A 225 -22.55 -25.30 -26.25
CA ILE A 225 -22.54 -26.66 -25.69
C ILE A 225 -22.47 -27.62 -26.88
#